data_1f4e6b46cf5c7919925739bbef2c61d8
#
_entry.id   1f4e6b46cf5c7919925739bbef2c61d8
#
_cell.length_a   1.000
_cell.length_b   1.000
_cell.length_c   1.000
_cell.angle_alpha   90.00
_cell.angle_beta   90.00
_cell.angle_gamma   90.00
#
_symmetry.space_group_name_H-M   'P 1'
#
loop_
_entity.id
_entity.type
_entity.pdbx_description
1 polymer ?
#
loop_
_entity_poly.entity_id
_entity_poly.type
_entity_poly.pdbx_seq_one_letter_code
_entity_poly.pdbx_strand_id
1 'polypeptide(L)'
;MINQCSMVNICIPFMMLFHLFLFLFFEIFIGIFMSVLRVYHPREPKKSPLWQILNRHYEDFEKSYDERFEKKFGFFRPVISEVVRAYLRCGDLKDGFARVRCPKCGHEYLLQFSCKVRCFCPSCQAKRVVLFGHHLKENVFYPVPHRQYVFSLPKILRIYFKHDRSLLTGLCQCAYKSLLTFLRQVVQLKNGVPGAVMAIHTFGEYPDKW
;
A
#
# COMPACT_ATOMS: atom_id res chain seq x y z
N MET A 1 -25.43 16.10 -10.48
CA MET A 1 -25.54 15.21 -9.30
C MET A 1 -24.13 14.93 -8.82
N ILE A 2 -23.80 15.58 -7.74
CA ILE A 2 -22.50 15.58 -7.08
C ILE A 2 -22.55 14.40 -6.12
N ASN A 3 -21.76 13.37 -6.31
CA ASN A 3 -21.57 12.35 -5.28
C ASN A 3 -20.25 12.57 -4.59
N GLN A 4 -20.44 13.03 -3.39
CA GLN A 4 -19.52 13.19 -2.29
C GLN A 4 -18.71 11.94 -2.04
N CYS A 5 -17.42 12.09 -1.94
CA CYS A 5 -16.61 11.28 -1.07
C CYS A 5 -15.77 12.25 -0.22
N SER A 6 -16.43 12.78 0.78
CA SER A 6 -15.80 13.58 1.84
C SER A 6 -15.78 12.72 3.09
N MET A 7 -14.68 12.05 3.35
CA MET A 7 -14.40 11.62 4.71
C MET A 7 -13.42 12.61 5.32
N VAL A 8 -13.99 13.62 5.95
CA VAL A 8 -13.28 14.53 6.84
C VAL A 8 -13.41 13.97 8.24
N ASN A 9 -12.39 13.31 8.74
CA ASN A 9 -12.32 12.99 10.16
C ASN A 9 -11.75 14.19 10.90
N ILE A 10 -12.67 15.01 11.45
CA ILE A 10 -12.36 16.08 12.39
C ILE A 10 -12.41 15.46 13.78
N CYS A 11 -11.27 15.22 14.40
CA CYS A 11 -11.19 15.00 15.84
C CYS A 11 -11.15 16.35 16.55
N ILE A 12 -12.26 16.72 17.17
CA ILE A 12 -12.34 17.86 18.10
C ILE A 12 -12.09 17.32 19.51
N PRO A 13 -11.20 17.94 20.30
CA PRO A 13 -10.98 17.51 21.68
C PRO A 13 -12.09 18.04 22.58
N PHE A 14 -12.99 17.20 23.01
CA PHE A 14 -13.88 17.47 24.12
C PHE A 14 -13.70 16.40 25.20
N MET A 15 -13.48 16.81 26.44
CA MET A 15 -13.40 16.07 27.70
C MET A 15 -12.00 15.63 28.19
N MET A 16 -11.36 16.56 28.85
CA MET A 16 -10.04 16.37 29.51
C MET A 16 -10.07 15.71 30.91
N LEU A 17 -11.18 15.26 31.45
CA LEU A 17 -11.22 14.69 32.82
C LEU A 17 -11.61 13.22 32.91
N PHE A 18 -12.25 12.64 31.91
CA PHE A 18 -12.58 11.22 31.91
C PHE A 18 -11.48 10.35 31.28
N HIS A 19 -10.53 10.99 30.58
CA HIS A 19 -9.45 10.33 29.87
C HIS A 19 -8.30 9.82 30.75
N LEU A 20 -8.07 10.40 31.94
CA LEU A 20 -6.91 10.00 32.73
C LEU A 20 -7.07 8.60 33.34
N PHE A 21 -8.31 8.20 33.67
CA PHE A 21 -8.58 6.87 34.23
C PHE A 21 -8.66 5.79 33.17
N LEU A 22 -9.22 6.10 31.98
CA LEU A 22 -9.25 5.19 30.84
C LEU A 22 -7.86 5.03 30.21
N PHE A 23 -7.02 6.08 30.21
CA PHE A 23 -5.68 6.04 29.65
C PHE A 23 -4.76 5.11 30.44
N LEU A 24 -4.81 5.16 31.77
CA LEU A 24 -4.01 4.26 32.63
C LEU A 24 -4.44 2.79 32.50
N PHE A 25 -5.73 2.51 32.36
CA PHE A 25 -6.22 1.15 32.11
C PHE A 25 -5.90 0.66 30.70
N PHE A 26 -5.92 1.54 29.71
CA PHE A 26 -5.61 1.24 28.32
C PHE A 26 -4.11 0.98 28.10
N GLU A 27 -3.24 1.74 28.74
CA GLU A 27 -1.78 1.51 28.72
C GLU A 27 -1.40 0.19 29.39
N ILE A 28 -2.00 -0.15 30.53
CA ILE A 28 -1.78 -1.44 31.19
C ILE A 28 -2.32 -2.60 30.36
N PHE A 29 -3.50 -2.45 29.75
CA PHE A 29 -4.11 -3.48 28.90
C PHE A 29 -3.35 -3.67 27.57
N ILE A 30 -2.86 -2.59 26.96
CA ILE A 30 -2.00 -2.66 25.76
C ILE A 30 -0.64 -3.25 26.11
N GLY A 31 -0.05 -2.90 27.28
CA GLY A 31 1.23 -3.46 27.73
C GLY A 31 1.15 -4.97 27.94
N ILE A 32 0.04 -5.48 28.49
CA ILE A 32 -0.20 -6.91 28.70
C ILE A 32 -0.52 -7.62 27.38
N PHE A 33 -1.25 -6.98 26.46
CA PHE A 33 -1.61 -7.56 25.17
C PHE A 33 -0.45 -7.55 24.15
N MET A 34 0.51 -6.62 24.28
CA MET A 34 1.68 -6.56 23.39
C MET A 34 2.83 -7.49 23.81
N SER A 35 2.76 -8.11 24.98
CA SER A 35 3.74 -9.14 25.41
C SER A 35 3.41 -10.55 24.90
N VAL A 36 2.36 -10.72 24.11
CA VAL A 36 2.17 -11.97 23.36
C VAL A 36 3.35 -12.10 22.40
N LEU A 37 4.21 -13.03 22.70
CA LEU A 37 5.40 -13.42 21.95
C LEU A 37 5.08 -13.38 20.46
N ARG A 38 5.74 -12.49 19.71
CA ARG A 38 5.65 -12.44 18.26
C ARG A 38 6.36 -13.65 17.67
N VAL A 39 5.70 -14.79 17.77
CA VAL A 39 6.19 -16.03 17.16
C VAL A 39 6.07 -15.86 15.65
N TYR A 40 7.19 -16.08 14.97
CA TYR A 40 7.18 -16.10 13.50
C TYR A 40 6.34 -17.27 13.01
N HIS A 41 5.29 -16.96 12.27
CA HIS A 41 4.51 -17.95 11.54
C HIS A 41 4.96 -17.99 10.07
N PRO A 42 5.44 -19.14 9.57
CA PRO A 42 5.79 -19.29 8.16
C PRO A 42 4.60 -18.94 7.27
N ARG A 43 4.90 -18.25 6.19
CA ARG A 43 3.86 -17.92 5.20
C ARG A 43 3.47 -19.18 4.43
N GLU A 44 2.17 -19.35 4.22
CA GLU A 44 1.61 -20.45 3.44
C GLU A 44 0.89 -19.92 2.19
N PRO A 45 1.62 -19.39 1.20
CA PRO A 45 1.01 -18.74 0.04
C PRO A 45 0.12 -19.69 -0.77
N LYS A 46 0.44 -20.97 -0.79
CA LYS A 46 -0.34 -22.02 -1.50
C LYS A 46 -1.76 -22.22 -0.95
N LYS A 47 -2.01 -21.81 0.30
CA LYS A 47 -3.35 -21.85 0.90
C LYS A 47 -4.22 -20.65 0.47
N SER A 48 -3.67 -19.61 -0.14
CA SER A 48 -4.46 -18.45 -0.55
C SER A 48 -5.36 -18.80 -1.75
N PRO A 49 -6.62 -18.34 -1.75
CA PRO A 49 -7.53 -18.57 -2.88
C PRO A 49 -6.98 -18.06 -4.21
N LEU A 50 -6.32 -16.91 -4.20
CA LEU A 50 -5.69 -16.34 -5.39
C LEU A 50 -4.62 -17.28 -5.97
N TRP A 51 -3.78 -17.86 -5.11
CA TRP A 51 -2.76 -18.81 -5.56
C TRP A 51 -3.39 -20.05 -6.20
N GLN A 52 -4.45 -20.59 -5.57
CA GLN A 52 -5.13 -21.78 -6.06
C GLN A 52 -5.80 -21.54 -7.42
N ILE A 53 -6.45 -20.39 -7.59
CA ILE A 53 -7.09 -20.00 -8.86
C ILE A 53 -6.03 -19.89 -9.95
N LEU A 54 -4.97 -19.14 -9.70
CA LEU A 54 -3.91 -18.95 -10.69
C LEU A 54 -3.18 -20.24 -11.02
N ASN A 55 -2.89 -21.08 -10.03
CA ASN A 55 -2.23 -22.35 -10.26
C ASN A 55 -3.07 -23.32 -11.11
N ARG A 56 -4.41 -23.24 -11.05
CA ARG A 56 -5.32 -24.10 -11.81
C ARG A 56 -5.65 -23.56 -13.20
N HIS A 57 -5.83 -22.26 -13.33
CA HIS A 57 -6.49 -21.68 -14.49
C HIS A 57 -5.59 -20.74 -15.30
N TYR A 58 -4.39 -20.44 -14.82
CA TYR A 58 -3.56 -19.47 -15.52
C TYR A 58 -3.11 -19.94 -16.91
N GLU A 59 -2.76 -21.20 -17.08
CA GLU A 59 -2.33 -21.73 -18.36
C GLU A 59 -3.47 -21.70 -19.40
N ASP A 60 -4.68 -22.03 -18.99
CA ASP A 60 -5.87 -21.98 -19.85
C ASP A 60 -6.22 -20.53 -20.22
N PHE A 61 -6.07 -19.63 -19.26
CA PHE A 61 -6.23 -18.20 -19.51
C PHE A 61 -5.19 -17.68 -20.52
N GLU A 62 -3.92 -18.02 -20.36
CA GLU A 62 -2.85 -17.60 -21.25
C GLU A 62 -3.09 -18.09 -22.68
N LYS A 63 -3.51 -19.35 -22.86
CA LYS A 63 -3.82 -19.94 -24.16
C LYS A 63 -5.05 -19.34 -24.84
N SER A 64 -6.06 -18.98 -24.05
CA SER A 64 -7.32 -18.46 -24.59
C SER A 64 -7.41 -16.93 -24.63
N TYR A 65 -6.33 -16.23 -24.26
CA TYR A 65 -6.35 -14.78 -24.12
C TYR A 65 -6.63 -14.06 -25.42
N ASP A 66 -5.96 -14.43 -26.49
CA ASP A 66 -6.06 -13.73 -27.79
C ASP A 66 -7.47 -13.85 -28.36
N GLU A 67 -8.09 -15.02 -28.23
CA GLU A 67 -9.45 -15.24 -28.73
C GLU A 67 -10.53 -14.48 -27.92
N ARG A 68 -10.37 -14.45 -26.59
CA ARG A 68 -11.43 -13.97 -25.68
C ARG A 68 -11.25 -12.54 -25.25
N PHE A 69 -10.02 -12.09 -25.07
CA PHE A 69 -9.73 -10.87 -24.34
C PHE A 69 -8.98 -9.81 -25.15
N GLU A 70 -8.30 -10.18 -26.25
CA GLU A 70 -7.49 -9.24 -27.03
C GLU A 70 -8.31 -8.06 -27.55
N LYS A 71 -9.50 -8.31 -28.07
CA LYS A 71 -10.39 -7.27 -28.59
C LYS A 71 -10.77 -6.20 -27.56
N LYS A 72 -10.83 -6.58 -26.28
CA LYS A 72 -11.24 -5.68 -25.19
C LYS A 72 -10.06 -5.04 -24.46
N PHE A 73 -8.99 -5.78 -24.27
CA PHE A 73 -7.88 -5.36 -23.40
C PHE A 73 -6.56 -5.14 -24.15
N GLY A 74 -6.52 -5.43 -25.45
CA GLY A 74 -5.33 -5.36 -26.29
C GLY A 74 -4.48 -6.63 -26.20
N PHE A 75 -3.35 -6.63 -26.88
CA PHE A 75 -2.45 -7.78 -26.98
C PHE A 75 -1.96 -8.25 -25.60
N PHE A 76 -1.69 -9.54 -25.49
CA PHE A 76 -1.15 -10.14 -24.28
C PHE A 76 0.25 -9.61 -23.97
N ARG A 77 0.43 -9.10 -22.75
CA ARG A 77 1.71 -8.51 -22.34
C ARG A 77 2.56 -9.56 -21.63
N PRO A 78 3.81 -9.82 -22.07
CA PRO A 78 4.69 -10.82 -21.43
C PRO A 78 4.90 -10.62 -19.94
N VAL A 79 4.88 -9.37 -19.46
CA VAL A 79 4.97 -9.05 -18.04
C VAL A 79 3.91 -9.74 -17.18
N ILE A 80 2.74 -10.08 -17.76
CA ILE A 80 1.67 -10.80 -17.03
C ILE A 80 2.15 -12.19 -16.65
N SER A 81 2.75 -12.92 -17.61
CA SER A 81 3.32 -14.26 -17.35
C SER A 81 4.44 -14.20 -16.33
N GLU A 82 5.33 -13.24 -16.45
CA GLU A 82 6.45 -13.08 -15.51
C GLU A 82 5.93 -12.84 -14.08
N VAL A 83 4.95 -11.94 -13.92
CA VAL A 83 4.35 -11.60 -12.64
C VAL A 83 3.64 -12.79 -12.00
N VAL A 84 2.82 -13.51 -12.79
CA VAL A 84 2.08 -14.68 -12.28
C VAL A 84 3.02 -15.81 -11.90
N ARG A 85 3.96 -16.14 -12.76
CA ARG A 85 4.95 -17.20 -12.47
C ARG A 85 5.82 -16.86 -11.25
N ALA A 86 6.25 -15.60 -11.11
CA ALA A 86 6.96 -15.14 -9.92
C ALA A 86 6.09 -15.24 -8.65
N TYR A 87 4.79 -14.91 -8.75
CA TYR A 87 3.86 -15.04 -7.64
C TYR A 87 3.65 -16.52 -7.23
N LEU A 88 3.46 -17.41 -8.18
CA LEU A 88 3.26 -18.84 -7.91
C LEU A 88 4.46 -19.49 -7.19
N ARG A 89 5.66 -18.98 -7.42
CA ARG A 89 6.89 -19.40 -6.72
C ARG A 89 7.14 -18.70 -5.39
N CYS A 90 6.31 -17.69 -5.04
CA CYS A 90 6.52 -16.89 -3.85
C CYS A 90 6.42 -17.72 -2.56
N GLY A 91 7.49 -17.76 -1.79
CA GLY A 91 7.54 -18.49 -0.52
C GLY A 91 7.62 -20.00 -0.69
N ASP A 92 8.11 -20.51 -1.81
CA ASP A 92 8.48 -21.90 -1.97
C ASP A 92 9.95 -22.11 -1.59
N LEU A 93 10.24 -23.08 -0.74
CA LEU A 93 11.60 -23.41 -0.34
C LEU A 93 12.44 -23.89 -1.51
N LYS A 94 11.81 -24.48 -2.55
CA LYS A 94 12.49 -24.93 -3.76
C LYS A 94 13.08 -23.81 -4.59
N ASP A 95 12.47 -22.61 -4.49
CA ASP A 95 12.92 -21.41 -5.20
C ASP A 95 13.96 -20.60 -4.40
N GLY A 96 14.37 -21.11 -3.24
CA GLY A 96 15.41 -20.55 -2.41
C GLY A 96 14.96 -20.05 -1.05
N PHE A 97 15.88 -20.04 -0.12
CA PHE A 97 15.66 -19.60 1.26
C PHE A 97 16.96 -19.08 1.88
N ALA A 98 16.82 -18.32 2.95
CA ALA A 98 17.89 -17.96 3.85
C ALA A 98 17.78 -18.78 5.13
N ARG A 99 18.87 -19.37 5.60
CA ARG A 99 18.95 -20.02 6.91
C ARG A 99 19.28 -18.97 7.96
N VAL A 100 18.36 -18.78 8.90
CA VAL A 100 18.54 -17.85 10.01
C VAL A 100 18.81 -18.64 11.28
N ARG A 101 19.94 -18.38 11.94
CA ARG A 101 20.36 -19.08 13.16
C ARG A 101 20.61 -18.09 14.28
N CYS A 102 20.07 -18.37 15.46
CA CYS A 102 20.37 -17.61 16.65
C CYS A 102 21.75 -17.97 17.21
N PRO A 103 22.70 -17.04 17.34
CA PRO A 103 24.03 -17.33 17.86
C PRO A 103 24.03 -17.73 19.35
N LYS A 104 22.99 -17.35 20.12
CA LYS A 104 22.92 -17.63 21.56
C LYS A 104 22.36 -19.01 21.88
N CYS A 105 21.24 -19.40 21.26
CA CYS A 105 20.53 -20.63 21.59
C CYS A 105 20.62 -21.70 20.49
N GLY A 106 21.25 -21.41 19.35
CA GLY A 106 21.37 -22.33 18.21
C GLY A 106 20.06 -22.57 17.46
N HIS A 107 18.94 -22.01 17.90
CA HIS A 107 17.67 -22.15 17.18
C HIS A 107 17.77 -21.61 15.77
N GLU A 108 17.24 -22.36 14.81
CA GLU A 108 17.30 -21.97 13.42
C GLU A 108 15.98 -22.22 12.69
N TYR A 109 15.74 -21.40 11.67
CA TYR A 109 14.60 -21.54 10.78
C TYR A 109 14.97 -21.14 9.35
N LEU A 110 14.19 -21.64 8.40
CA LEU A 110 14.36 -21.32 6.98
C LEU A 110 13.41 -20.19 6.60
N LEU A 111 13.99 -19.09 6.12
CA LEU A 111 13.24 -17.94 5.63
C LEU A 111 13.13 -18.01 4.10
N GLN A 112 11.96 -18.35 3.61
CA GLN A 112 11.66 -18.45 2.18
C GLN A 112 11.79 -17.10 1.47
N PHE A 113 12.32 -17.10 0.25
CA PHE A 113 12.40 -15.89 -0.54
C PHE A 113 11.03 -15.43 -1.04
N SER A 114 10.90 -14.12 -1.18
CA SER A 114 9.68 -13.47 -1.63
C SER A 114 9.79 -13.07 -3.09
N CYS A 115 8.68 -13.14 -3.84
CA CYS A 115 8.65 -12.75 -5.25
C CYS A 115 8.89 -11.26 -5.50
N LYS A 116 8.73 -10.41 -4.47
CA LYS A 116 8.84 -8.93 -4.54
C LYS A 116 7.91 -8.28 -5.57
N VAL A 117 6.96 -9.00 -6.13
CA VAL A 117 6.01 -8.46 -7.12
C VAL A 117 5.10 -7.43 -6.47
N ARG A 118 5.11 -6.21 -7.05
CA ARG A 118 4.34 -5.08 -6.54
C ARG A 118 2.85 -5.23 -6.90
N CYS A 119 1.98 -4.86 -5.96
CA CYS A 119 0.53 -4.75 -6.16
C CYS A 119 -0.18 -6.04 -6.62
N PHE A 120 0.53 -7.16 -6.74
CA PHE A 120 -0.04 -8.42 -7.17
C PHE A 120 0.02 -9.48 -6.06
N CYS A 121 1.19 -9.72 -5.48
CA CYS A 121 1.31 -10.67 -4.36
C CYS A 121 0.82 -10.04 -3.05
N PRO A 122 -0.30 -10.50 -2.44
CA PRO A 122 -0.85 -9.89 -1.22
C PRO A 122 0.14 -9.90 -0.06
N SER A 123 0.86 -10.99 0.13
CA SER A 123 1.84 -11.14 1.21
C SER A 123 3.05 -10.19 1.06
N CYS A 124 3.58 -10.06 -0.16
CA CYS A 124 4.70 -9.14 -0.42
C CYS A 124 4.25 -7.68 -0.34
N GLN A 125 3.02 -7.39 -0.78
CA GLN A 125 2.43 -6.06 -0.68
C GLN A 125 2.19 -5.66 0.78
N ALA A 126 1.60 -6.54 1.59
CA ALA A 126 1.37 -6.28 3.01
C ALA A 126 2.68 -5.98 3.75
N LYS A 127 3.73 -6.80 3.55
CA LYS A 127 5.05 -6.54 4.12
C LYS A 127 5.60 -5.16 3.72
N ARG A 128 5.47 -4.81 2.45
CA ARG A 128 5.95 -3.51 1.94
C ARG A 128 5.21 -2.34 2.56
N VAL A 129 3.88 -2.44 2.67
CA VAL A 129 3.04 -1.40 3.30
C VAL A 129 3.46 -1.17 4.75
N VAL A 130 3.64 -2.25 5.52
CA VAL A 130 4.09 -2.14 6.92
C VAL A 130 5.48 -1.50 7.02
N LEU A 131 6.45 -1.95 6.21
CA LEU A 131 7.80 -1.38 6.22
C LEU A 131 7.82 0.08 5.80
N PHE A 132 7.03 0.44 4.79
CA PHE A 132 6.92 1.82 4.33
C PHE A 132 6.23 2.70 5.37
N GLY A 133 5.15 2.21 5.99
CA GLY A 133 4.48 2.92 7.08
C GLY A 133 5.40 3.17 8.28
N HIS A 134 6.19 2.17 8.67
CA HIS A 134 7.20 2.32 9.70
C HIS A 134 8.26 3.38 9.31
N HIS A 135 8.77 3.30 8.08
CA HIS A 135 9.74 4.29 7.59
C HIS A 135 9.17 5.71 7.61
N LEU A 136 7.93 5.90 7.16
CA LEU A 136 7.28 7.21 7.21
C LEU A 136 7.17 7.73 8.65
N LYS A 137 6.73 6.86 9.57
CA LYS A 137 6.54 7.22 10.96
C LYS A 137 7.84 7.61 11.67
N GLU A 138 8.90 6.82 11.48
CA GLU A 138 10.15 7.01 12.24
C GLU A 138 11.12 8.01 11.59
N ASN A 139 11.07 8.15 10.26
CA ASN A 139 12.12 8.90 9.55
C ASN A 139 11.61 10.11 8.76
N VAL A 140 10.30 10.21 8.50
CA VAL A 140 9.76 11.25 7.61
C VAL A 140 8.78 12.17 8.32
N PHE A 141 7.88 11.63 9.13
CA PHE A 141 6.88 12.42 9.80
C PHE A 141 7.36 12.96 11.13
N TYR A 142 7.16 14.25 11.35
CA TYR A 142 7.29 14.83 12.68
C TYR A 142 6.11 14.42 13.56
N PRO A 143 6.27 14.38 14.90
CA PRO A 143 5.20 14.06 15.86
C PRO A 143 4.21 15.22 16.02
N VAL A 144 3.57 15.61 14.94
CA VAL A 144 2.57 16.68 14.87
C VAL A 144 1.30 16.16 14.22
N PRO A 145 0.14 16.80 14.44
CA PRO A 145 -1.09 16.42 13.75
C PRO A 145 -0.94 16.49 12.23
N HIS A 146 -1.30 15.39 11.54
CA HIS A 146 -1.27 15.32 10.09
C HIS A 146 -2.68 15.48 9.52
N ARG A 147 -2.75 16.04 8.32
CA ARG A 147 -4.01 16.16 7.56
C ARG A 147 -3.84 15.51 6.20
N GLN A 148 -4.89 14.85 5.74
CA GLN A 148 -4.94 14.24 4.41
C GLN A 148 -5.70 15.19 3.47
N TYR A 149 -5.09 15.45 2.32
CA TYR A 149 -5.73 16.16 1.21
C TYR A 149 -5.80 15.23 0.01
N VAL A 150 -6.97 15.20 -0.64
CA VAL A 150 -7.19 14.37 -1.82
C VAL A 150 -7.40 15.27 -3.03
N PHE A 151 -6.53 15.12 -4.02
CA PHE A 151 -6.67 15.78 -5.31
C PHE A 151 -7.18 14.77 -6.34
N SER A 152 -8.24 15.12 -7.04
CA SER A 152 -8.81 14.27 -8.10
C SER A 152 -8.57 14.88 -9.47
N LEU A 153 -8.21 14.04 -10.43
CA LEU A 153 -8.08 14.43 -11.83
C LEU A 153 -9.38 14.20 -12.58
N PRO A 154 -9.83 15.19 -13.39
CA PRO A 154 -10.92 14.98 -14.33
C PRO A 154 -10.62 13.79 -15.27
N LYS A 155 -11.65 13.00 -15.59
CA LYS A 155 -11.49 11.79 -16.42
C LYS A 155 -10.82 12.08 -17.76
N ILE A 156 -11.17 13.19 -18.40
CA ILE A 156 -10.64 13.59 -19.69
C ILE A 156 -9.11 13.76 -19.69
N LEU A 157 -8.52 14.14 -18.56
CA LEU A 157 -7.07 14.35 -18.45
C LEU A 157 -6.31 13.04 -18.13
N ARG A 158 -6.98 12.00 -17.64
CA ARG A 158 -6.31 10.77 -17.19
C ARG A 158 -5.61 10.03 -18.32
N ILE A 159 -6.13 10.13 -19.55
CA ILE A 159 -5.55 9.49 -20.71
C ILE A 159 -4.13 9.97 -20.99
N TYR A 160 -3.84 11.24 -20.79
CA TYR A 160 -2.50 11.78 -20.99
C TYR A 160 -1.49 11.17 -20.02
N PHE A 161 -1.88 11.00 -18.74
CA PHE A 161 -1.03 10.37 -17.72
C PHE A 161 -0.84 8.86 -17.91
N LYS A 162 -1.74 8.22 -18.67
CA LYS A 162 -1.58 6.82 -19.07
C LYS A 162 -0.49 6.65 -20.12
N HIS A 163 -0.39 7.58 -21.06
CA HIS A 163 0.56 7.54 -22.17
C HIS A 163 1.91 8.17 -21.81
N ASP A 164 1.90 9.25 -21.05
CA ASP A 164 3.11 9.92 -20.57
C ASP A 164 3.14 10.02 -19.05
N ARG A 165 3.93 9.17 -18.45
CA ARG A 165 4.10 9.13 -16.99
C ARG A 165 4.98 10.25 -16.44
N SER A 166 5.73 10.95 -17.26
CA SER A 166 6.54 12.11 -16.84
C SER A 166 5.66 13.24 -16.30
N LEU A 167 4.44 13.35 -16.83
CA LEU A 167 3.43 14.31 -16.39
C LEU A 167 3.02 14.16 -14.91
N LEU A 168 3.23 12.97 -14.32
CA LEU A 168 2.93 12.74 -12.89
C LEU A 168 3.79 13.61 -11.98
N THR A 169 5.02 13.90 -12.36
CA THR A 169 5.90 14.81 -11.62
C THR A 169 5.34 16.23 -11.61
N GLY A 170 4.91 16.72 -12.79
CA GLY A 170 4.26 18.01 -12.90
C GLY A 170 2.96 18.09 -12.09
N LEU A 171 2.16 17.02 -12.10
CA LEU A 171 0.96 16.92 -11.29
C LEU A 171 1.25 17.08 -9.79
N CYS A 172 2.25 16.36 -9.27
CA CYS A 172 2.68 16.48 -7.88
C CYS A 172 3.14 17.91 -7.54
N GLN A 173 3.89 18.54 -8.44
CA GLN A 173 4.32 19.92 -8.24
C GLN A 173 3.14 20.90 -8.21
N CYS A 174 2.16 20.74 -9.09
CA CYS A 174 0.95 21.54 -9.10
C CYS A 174 0.13 21.36 -7.81
N ALA A 175 -0.06 20.13 -7.38
CA ALA A 175 -0.76 19.81 -6.13
C ALA A 175 -0.04 20.44 -4.92
N TYR A 176 1.28 20.32 -4.85
CA TYR A 176 2.07 20.94 -3.79
C TYR A 176 1.98 22.47 -3.78
N LYS A 177 2.10 23.12 -4.95
CA LYS A 177 1.96 24.58 -5.07
C LYS A 177 0.58 25.06 -4.64
N SER A 178 -0.47 24.35 -5.01
CA SER A 178 -1.83 24.65 -4.60
C SER A 178 -2.00 24.53 -3.08
N LEU A 179 -1.48 23.47 -2.49
CA LEU A 179 -1.48 23.26 -1.05
C LEU A 179 -0.67 24.34 -0.32
N LEU A 180 0.50 24.68 -0.81
CA LEU A 180 1.36 25.75 -0.25
C LEU A 180 0.64 27.09 -0.23
N THR A 181 0.01 27.47 -1.33
CA THR A 181 -0.74 28.73 -1.44
C THR A 181 -1.92 28.74 -0.47
N PHE A 182 -2.70 27.67 -0.46
CA PHE A 182 -3.83 27.51 0.44
C PHE A 182 -3.43 27.60 1.93
N LEU A 183 -2.41 26.84 2.33
CA LEU A 183 -1.96 26.83 3.73
C LEU A 183 -1.39 28.18 4.17
N ARG A 184 -0.63 28.89 3.31
CA ARG A 184 -0.13 30.23 3.61
C ARG A 184 -1.25 31.23 3.85
N GLN A 185 -2.33 31.14 3.08
CA GLN A 185 -3.52 31.97 3.27
C GLN A 185 -4.25 31.66 4.57
N VAL A 186 -4.48 30.36 4.84
CA VAL A 186 -5.24 29.92 6.03
C VAL A 186 -4.48 30.18 7.33
N VAL A 187 -3.18 29.89 7.35
CA VAL A 187 -2.33 30.02 8.55
C VAL A 187 -1.75 31.43 8.69
N GLN A 188 -1.88 32.26 7.66
CA GLN A 188 -1.34 33.63 7.59
C GLN A 188 0.19 33.70 7.77
N LEU A 189 0.90 32.63 7.47
CA LEU A 189 2.35 32.54 7.51
C LEU A 189 2.94 32.66 6.10
N LYS A 190 3.43 33.85 5.73
CA LYS A 190 3.98 34.13 4.39
C LYS A 190 5.15 33.21 4.01
N ASN A 191 6.01 32.87 4.96
CA ASN A 191 7.24 32.08 4.73
C ASN A 191 7.10 30.60 5.17
N GLY A 192 5.90 30.17 5.54
CA GLY A 192 5.65 28.78 5.92
C GLY A 192 5.88 27.82 4.73
N VAL A 193 6.54 26.70 5.01
CA VAL A 193 6.76 25.60 4.04
C VAL A 193 6.18 24.32 4.64
N PRO A 194 5.08 23.81 4.10
CA PRO A 194 4.51 22.56 4.58
C PRO A 194 5.34 21.37 4.12
N GLY A 195 5.61 20.44 5.03
CA GLY A 195 6.07 19.10 4.67
C GLY A 195 4.88 18.31 4.10
N ALA A 196 5.09 17.57 3.01
CA ALA A 196 4.04 16.74 2.42
C ALA A 196 4.60 15.44 1.86
N VAL A 197 3.86 14.34 2.04
CA VAL A 197 4.09 13.06 1.36
C VAL A 197 2.93 12.85 0.39
N MET A 198 3.26 12.69 -0.89
CA MET A 198 2.25 12.49 -1.93
C MET A 198 2.26 11.07 -2.45
N ALA A 199 1.11 10.43 -2.45
CA ALA A 199 0.90 9.11 -3.03
C ALA A 199 -0.04 9.22 -4.24
N ILE A 200 0.39 8.70 -5.38
CA ILE A 200 -0.42 8.68 -6.59
C ILE A 200 -1.16 7.34 -6.65
N HIS A 201 -2.49 7.41 -6.60
CA HIS A 201 -3.36 6.25 -6.77
C HIS A 201 -3.77 6.13 -8.23
N THR A 202 -3.31 5.08 -8.90
CA THR A 202 -3.63 4.80 -10.31
C THR A 202 -4.78 3.81 -10.46
N PHE A 203 -5.24 3.23 -9.36
CA PHE A 203 -6.34 2.26 -9.31
C PHE A 203 -7.46 2.81 -8.43
N GLY A 204 -8.70 2.67 -8.88
CA GLY A 204 -9.90 2.98 -8.11
C GLY A 204 -10.80 1.76 -7.95
N GLU A 205 -11.81 1.86 -7.10
CA GLU A 205 -12.80 0.79 -6.86
C GLU A 205 -13.70 0.50 -8.07
N TYR A 206 -13.65 1.36 -9.10
CA TYR A 206 -14.50 1.24 -10.30
C TYR A 206 -13.62 1.11 -11.56
N PRO A 207 -13.07 -0.08 -11.84
CA PRO A 207 -12.27 -0.33 -13.04
C PRO A 207 -13.07 -0.17 -14.33
N ASP A 208 -14.38 -0.33 -14.28
CA ASP A 208 -15.26 -0.35 -15.45
C ASP A 208 -15.59 1.04 -16.03
N LYS A 209 -15.06 2.11 -15.44
CA LYS A 209 -15.33 3.49 -15.87
C LYS A 209 -14.10 4.22 -16.40
N TRP A 210 -13.17 3.47 -16.97
CA TRP A 210 -11.98 4.01 -17.64
C TRP A 210 -12.19 4.08 -19.12
#